data_85e67b7450c26d5ddd06ad2ee96a230b
#
_entry.id   85e67b7450c26d5ddd06ad2ee96a230b
#
_cell.length_a   1.000
_cell.length_b   1.000
_cell.length_c   1.000
_cell.angle_alpha   90.00
_cell.angle_beta   90.00
_cell.angle_gamma   90.00
#
_symmetry.space_group_name_H-M   'P 1'
#
loop_
_entity.id
_entity.type
_entity.pdbx_description
1 polymer ?
#
loop_
_entity_poly.entity_id
_entity_poly.type
_entity_poly.pdbx_seq_one_letter_code
_entity_poly.pdbx_strand_id
1 'polypeptide(L)'
;QVLPAPKGYYGSYDLIESFDKLVHQMFKGWQYHFEMLNLTYLAYLMFGDVSRKLFPGISESAIGKMVAGAYVSMFRPEEELCQLSRLAVSFRGVAEILKSDQPAAGKIAELEKIPDGKQWLEAFDKAKDPWFFVSCGSGWFHYEGSWINNLDIPYGYIKSYVERLENGETIERSLDKVEKERDETVAEYRKLIESDEDREAFDGAYNTVRTIYRYAEDHLFWVEHWFHTIWFAKIREFGTLLVDNGMINEPDDIFMFNRYEIPEILTE
;
A
#
# COMPACT_ATOMS: atom_id res chain seq x y z
N GLN A 1 19.58 -7.65 0.92
CA GLN A 1 19.37 -7.65 2.38
C GLN A 1 20.26 -6.58 2.97
N VAL A 2 19.67 -5.48 3.42
CA VAL A 2 20.36 -4.55 4.31
C VAL A 2 20.40 -5.27 5.65
N LEU A 3 21.60 -5.66 6.08
CA LEU A 3 21.76 -6.29 7.39
C LEU A 3 21.45 -5.24 8.45
N PRO A 4 20.56 -5.52 9.43
CA PRO A 4 20.49 -4.68 10.62
C PRO A 4 21.85 -4.75 11.31
N ALA A 5 22.55 -3.61 11.37
CA ALA A 5 23.83 -3.55 12.02
C ALA A 5 23.67 -3.80 13.52
N PRO A 6 24.23 -4.87 14.11
CA PRO A 6 24.38 -4.92 15.55
C PRO A 6 25.33 -3.81 15.94
N LYS A 7 24.93 -2.97 16.93
CA LYS A 7 25.77 -1.88 17.44
C LYS A 7 27.20 -2.39 17.71
N GLY A 8 28.18 -1.77 17.09
CA GLY A 8 29.61 -1.98 17.36
C GLY A 8 30.39 -2.94 16.49
N TYR A 9 29.81 -3.52 15.43
CA TYR A 9 30.48 -4.50 14.60
C TYR A 9 30.78 -4.05 13.15
N TYR A 10 30.36 -2.83 12.76
CA TYR A 10 30.54 -2.35 11.39
C TYR A 10 31.50 -1.16 11.37
N GLY A 11 32.50 -1.26 10.51
CA GLY A 11 33.34 -0.13 10.15
C GLY A 11 32.60 0.82 9.22
N SER A 12 33.10 2.06 9.11
CA SER A 12 32.54 3.08 8.20
C SER A 12 32.35 2.57 6.78
N TYR A 13 33.25 1.72 6.28
CA TYR A 13 33.13 1.12 4.96
C TYR A 13 31.87 0.28 4.78
N ASP A 14 31.54 -0.57 5.75
CA ASP A 14 30.34 -1.42 5.69
C ASP A 14 29.05 -0.58 5.75
N LEU A 15 29.07 0.52 6.50
CA LEU A 15 27.95 1.47 6.59
C LEU A 15 27.74 2.19 5.25
N ILE A 16 28.83 2.66 4.63
CA ILE A 16 28.76 3.31 3.31
C ILE A 16 28.24 2.33 2.25
N GLU A 17 28.77 1.11 2.21
CA GLU A 17 28.31 0.07 1.27
C GLU A 17 26.81 -0.23 1.48
N SER A 18 26.35 -0.29 2.72
CA SER A 18 24.94 -0.51 3.06
C SER A 18 24.06 0.66 2.63
N PHE A 19 24.51 1.88 2.84
CA PHE A 19 23.82 3.10 2.39
C PHE A 19 23.73 3.15 0.87
N ASP A 20 24.81 2.90 0.15
CA ASP A 20 24.82 2.86 -1.33
C ASP A 20 23.87 1.80 -1.88
N LYS A 21 23.77 0.64 -1.23
CA LYS A 21 22.79 -0.40 -1.58
C LYS A 21 21.34 0.11 -1.40
N LEU A 22 21.07 0.84 -0.32
CA LEU A 22 19.74 1.44 -0.10
C LEU A 22 19.41 2.46 -1.18
N VAL A 23 20.35 3.36 -1.52
CA VAL A 23 20.18 4.32 -2.59
C VAL A 23 19.88 3.62 -3.91
N HIS A 24 20.66 2.58 -4.25
CA HIS A 24 20.44 1.78 -5.46
C HIS A 24 19.05 1.11 -5.47
N GLN A 25 18.60 0.56 -4.34
CA GLN A 25 17.26 -0.04 -4.22
C GLN A 25 16.14 0.97 -4.46
N MET A 26 16.30 2.21 -3.97
CA MET A 26 15.34 3.29 -4.23
C MET A 26 15.24 3.61 -5.72
N PHE A 27 16.37 3.74 -6.43
CA PHE A 27 16.36 3.93 -7.88
C PHE A 27 15.68 2.78 -8.62
N LYS A 28 15.91 1.53 -8.19
CA LYS A 28 15.24 0.35 -8.75
C LYS A 28 13.73 0.38 -8.50
N GLY A 29 13.29 0.73 -7.29
CA GLY A 29 11.88 0.90 -6.96
C GLY A 29 11.20 1.90 -7.89
N TRP A 30 11.79 3.10 -8.05
CA TRP A 30 11.26 4.11 -8.96
C TRP A 30 11.32 3.70 -10.43
N GLN A 31 12.34 2.96 -10.85
CA GLN A 31 12.40 2.41 -12.20
C GLN A 31 11.19 1.51 -12.46
N TYR A 32 10.90 0.55 -11.58
CA TYR A 32 9.73 -0.33 -11.70
C TYR A 32 8.41 0.44 -11.67
N HIS A 33 8.31 1.44 -10.79
CA HIS A 33 7.14 2.31 -10.73
C HIS A 33 6.83 2.95 -12.09
N PHE A 34 7.81 3.63 -12.69
CA PHE A 34 7.63 4.29 -13.99
C PHE A 34 7.44 3.29 -15.14
N GLU A 35 8.08 2.13 -15.12
CA GLU A 35 7.84 1.08 -16.11
C GLU A 35 6.38 0.59 -16.05
N MET A 36 5.83 0.35 -14.87
CA MET A 36 4.43 -0.08 -14.71
C MET A 36 3.45 1.01 -15.14
N LEU A 37 3.66 2.26 -14.74
CA LEU A 37 2.82 3.38 -15.18
C LEU A 37 2.80 3.52 -16.70
N ASN A 38 3.97 3.49 -17.34
CA ASN A 38 4.08 3.61 -18.80
C ASN A 38 3.41 2.45 -19.53
N LEU A 39 3.61 1.21 -19.08
CA LEU A 39 2.97 0.04 -19.67
C LEU A 39 1.44 0.12 -19.56
N THR A 40 0.93 0.55 -18.42
CA THR A 40 -0.52 0.70 -18.22
C THR A 40 -1.10 1.79 -19.11
N TYR A 41 -0.42 2.93 -19.19
CA TYR A 41 -0.84 4.01 -20.06
C TYR A 41 -0.88 3.59 -21.53
N LEU A 42 0.16 2.89 -22.01
CA LEU A 42 0.21 2.37 -23.36
C LEU A 42 -0.89 1.34 -23.64
N ALA A 43 -1.13 0.41 -22.71
CA ALA A 43 -2.19 -0.58 -22.85
C ALA A 43 -3.58 0.08 -22.91
N TYR A 44 -3.82 1.11 -22.09
CA TYR A 44 -5.06 1.88 -22.10
C TYR A 44 -5.25 2.64 -23.42
N LEU A 45 -4.20 3.30 -23.91
CA LEU A 45 -4.23 4.00 -25.21
C LEU A 45 -4.53 3.02 -26.36
N MET A 46 -3.85 1.87 -26.38
CA MET A 46 -4.07 0.84 -27.41
C MET A 46 -5.52 0.33 -27.39
N PHE A 47 -6.07 0.03 -26.22
CA PHE A 47 -7.46 -0.38 -26.09
C PHE A 47 -8.42 0.74 -26.52
N GLY A 48 -8.14 1.98 -26.13
CA GLY A 48 -8.91 3.15 -26.55
C GLY A 48 -8.91 3.36 -28.07
N ASP A 49 -7.75 3.20 -28.72
CA ASP A 49 -7.63 3.36 -30.17
C ASP A 49 -8.39 2.26 -30.92
N VAL A 50 -8.29 1.00 -30.49
CA VAL A 50 -9.10 -0.10 -31.05
C VAL A 50 -10.59 0.17 -30.85
N SER A 51 -10.99 0.58 -29.64
CA SER A 51 -12.39 0.89 -29.32
C SER A 51 -12.94 2.04 -30.16
N ARG A 52 -12.20 3.13 -30.36
CA ARG A 52 -12.63 4.28 -31.17
C ARG A 52 -12.70 3.93 -32.68
N LYS A 53 -11.82 3.05 -33.14
CA LYS A 53 -11.86 2.55 -34.54
C LYS A 53 -13.10 1.71 -34.80
N LEU A 54 -13.46 0.82 -33.87
CA LEU A 54 -14.59 -0.09 -33.99
C LEU A 54 -15.94 0.59 -33.70
N PHE A 55 -15.94 1.55 -32.78
CA PHE A 55 -17.15 2.23 -32.32
C PHE A 55 -17.02 3.76 -32.49
N PRO A 56 -17.21 4.30 -33.68
CA PRO A 56 -17.15 5.73 -33.90
C PRO A 56 -18.09 6.50 -32.95
N GLY A 57 -17.55 7.44 -32.17
CA GLY A 57 -18.34 8.21 -31.21
C GLY A 57 -18.42 7.59 -29.81
N ILE A 58 -17.71 6.49 -29.52
CA ILE A 58 -17.61 5.96 -28.18
C ILE A 58 -17.03 7.01 -27.19
N SER A 59 -17.62 7.15 -26.01
CA SER A 59 -17.15 8.09 -25.01
C SER A 59 -15.96 7.54 -24.20
N GLU A 60 -15.09 8.44 -23.74
CA GLU A 60 -14.00 8.07 -22.80
C GLU A 60 -14.55 7.40 -21.52
N SER A 61 -15.73 7.82 -21.07
CA SER A 61 -16.40 7.22 -19.93
C SER A 61 -16.76 5.75 -20.18
N ALA A 62 -17.20 5.39 -21.38
CA ALA A 62 -17.50 4.01 -21.75
C ALA A 62 -16.22 3.16 -21.80
N ILE A 63 -15.14 3.68 -22.38
CA ILE A 63 -13.83 3.02 -22.40
C ILE A 63 -13.34 2.79 -20.96
N GLY A 64 -13.40 3.82 -20.11
CA GLY A 64 -13.00 3.72 -18.70
C GLY A 64 -13.84 2.70 -17.93
N LYS A 65 -15.16 2.62 -18.16
CA LYS A 65 -16.03 1.60 -17.54
C LYS A 65 -15.63 0.18 -17.91
N MET A 66 -15.25 -0.08 -19.18
CA MET A 66 -14.83 -1.40 -19.63
C MET A 66 -13.55 -1.91 -18.96
N VAL A 67 -12.70 -1.03 -18.46
CA VAL A 67 -11.44 -1.43 -17.77
C VAL A 67 -11.53 -1.36 -16.25
N ALA A 68 -12.57 -0.75 -15.70
CA ALA A 68 -12.75 -0.57 -14.27
C ALA A 68 -12.92 -1.88 -13.47
N GLY A 69 -12.83 -1.82 -12.14
CA GLY A 69 -13.14 -2.93 -11.23
C GLY A 69 -12.09 -4.05 -11.28
N ALA A 70 -10.86 -3.74 -10.92
CA ALA A 70 -9.85 -4.74 -10.60
C ALA A 70 -9.68 -4.84 -9.08
N TYR A 71 -9.59 -6.06 -8.55
CA TYR A 71 -9.14 -6.28 -7.19
C TYR A 71 -7.63 -6.06 -7.13
N VAL A 72 -7.18 -5.24 -6.20
CA VAL A 72 -5.78 -4.82 -6.08
C VAL A 72 -5.31 -4.83 -4.63
N SER A 73 -4.00 -4.94 -4.42
CA SER A 73 -3.39 -5.02 -3.09
C SER A 73 -3.71 -3.81 -2.19
N MET A 74 -4.01 -2.64 -2.78
CA MET A 74 -4.43 -1.45 -2.01
C MET A 74 -5.73 -1.62 -1.22
N PHE A 75 -6.54 -2.64 -1.51
CA PHE A 75 -7.76 -2.94 -0.73
C PHE A 75 -7.48 -3.80 0.51
N ARG A 76 -6.34 -4.52 0.53
CA ARG A 76 -6.00 -5.43 1.63
C ARG A 76 -5.91 -4.75 3.00
N PRO A 77 -5.31 -3.56 3.17
CA PRO A 77 -5.31 -2.88 4.46
C PRO A 77 -6.72 -2.70 5.04
N GLU A 78 -7.68 -2.26 4.21
CA GLU A 78 -9.08 -2.08 4.63
C GLU A 78 -9.75 -3.42 4.96
N GLU A 79 -9.51 -4.46 4.15
CA GLU A 79 -10.04 -5.80 4.40
C GLU A 79 -9.52 -6.40 5.71
N GLU A 80 -8.23 -6.23 6.02
CA GLU A 80 -7.66 -6.67 7.30
C GLU A 80 -8.29 -5.92 8.48
N LEU A 81 -8.50 -4.60 8.36
CA LEU A 81 -9.21 -3.83 9.38
C LEU A 81 -10.66 -4.34 9.57
N CYS A 82 -11.35 -4.68 8.47
CA CYS A 82 -12.69 -5.26 8.53
C CYS A 82 -12.70 -6.63 9.24
N GLN A 83 -11.73 -7.51 8.93
CA GLN A 83 -11.61 -8.82 9.57
C GLN A 83 -11.30 -8.69 11.06
N LEU A 84 -10.36 -7.81 11.43
CA LEU A 84 -10.01 -7.53 12.83
C LEU A 84 -11.20 -6.95 13.61
N SER A 85 -12.01 -6.11 12.97
CA SER A 85 -13.20 -5.52 13.59
C SER A 85 -14.30 -6.58 13.83
N ARG A 86 -14.51 -7.50 12.89
CA ARG A 86 -15.43 -8.65 13.10
C ARG A 86 -14.94 -9.58 14.20
N LEU A 87 -13.64 -9.87 14.23
CA LEU A 87 -13.05 -10.66 15.31
C LEU A 87 -13.26 -9.97 16.66
N ALA A 88 -13.09 -8.65 16.72
CA ALA A 88 -13.32 -7.87 17.94
C ALA A 88 -14.77 -7.97 18.43
N VAL A 89 -15.74 -7.85 17.54
CA VAL A 89 -17.18 -7.96 17.88
C VAL A 89 -17.52 -9.38 18.41
N SER A 90 -16.82 -10.42 17.93
CA SER A 90 -17.01 -11.78 18.45
C SER A 90 -16.51 -11.96 19.90
N PHE A 91 -15.67 -11.05 20.39
CA PHE A 91 -15.10 -11.03 21.74
C PHE A 91 -15.56 -9.76 22.48
N ARG A 92 -16.65 -9.86 23.21
CA ARG A 92 -17.27 -8.69 23.86
C ARG A 92 -16.31 -7.81 24.65
N GLY A 93 -15.40 -8.39 25.42
CA GLY A 93 -14.39 -7.63 26.19
C GLY A 93 -13.40 -6.89 25.30
N VAL A 94 -13.06 -7.44 24.13
CA VAL A 94 -12.17 -6.80 23.14
C VAL A 94 -12.87 -5.61 22.48
N ALA A 95 -14.13 -5.77 22.07
CA ALA A 95 -14.90 -4.69 21.45
C ALA A 95 -14.99 -3.45 22.36
N GLU A 96 -15.27 -3.65 23.66
CA GLU A 96 -15.36 -2.55 24.63
C GLU A 96 -14.03 -1.80 24.78
N ILE A 97 -12.91 -2.51 24.84
CA ILE A 97 -11.58 -1.89 24.91
C ILE A 97 -11.28 -1.09 23.62
N LEU A 98 -11.58 -1.66 22.45
CA LEU A 98 -11.30 -1.01 21.17
C LEU A 98 -12.16 0.23 20.91
N LYS A 99 -13.39 0.28 21.41
CA LYS A 99 -14.27 1.45 21.35
C LYS A 99 -13.85 2.60 22.29
N SER A 100 -13.03 2.33 23.31
CA SER A 100 -12.59 3.35 24.26
C SER A 100 -11.85 4.50 23.55
N ASP A 101 -11.79 5.67 24.22
CA ASP A 101 -11.07 6.84 23.71
C ASP A 101 -9.57 6.83 24.05
N GLN A 102 -9.06 5.72 24.59
CA GLN A 102 -7.64 5.58 24.87
C GLN A 102 -6.83 5.54 23.55
N PRO A 103 -5.57 6.02 23.59
CA PRO A 103 -4.64 5.80 22.47
C PRO A 103 -4.33 4.31 22.29
N ALA A 104 -3.85 3.92 21.09
CA ALA A 104 -3.55 2.53 20.75
C ALA A 104 -2.69 1.82 21.82
N ALA A 105 -1.66 2.49 22.35
CA ALA A 105 -0.81 1.92 23.39
C ALA A 105 -1.58 1.53 24.67
N GLY A 106 -2.56 2.36 25.08
CA GLY A 106 -3.44 2.06 26.22
C GLY A 106 -4.35 0.87 25.94
N LYS A 107 -4.96 0.83 24.75
CA LYS A 107 -5.80 -0.29 24.31
C LYS A 107 -5.01 -1.61 24.26
N ILE A 108 -3.80 -1.61 23.72
CA ILE A 108 -2.90 -2.77 23.68
C ILE A 108 -2.65 -3.28 25.09
N ALA A 109 -2.28 -2.40 26.03
CA ALA A 109 -2.00 -2.77 27.42
C ALA A 109 -3.22 -3.39 28.13
N GLU A 110 -4.44 -2.97 27.79
CA GLU A 110 -5.67 -3.59 28.33
C GLU A 110 -5.98 -4.93 27.66
N LEU A 111 -5.80 -5.03 26.32
CA LEU A 111 -5.99 -6.27 25.59
C LEU A 111 -5.06 -7.40 26.05
N GLU A 112 -3.80 -7.08 26.40
CA GLU A 112 -2.82 -8.05 26.92
C GLU A 112 -3.26 -8.71 28.24
N LYS A 113 -4.17 -8.10 28.99
CA LYS A 113 -4.64 -8.61 30.28
C LYS A 113 -5.71 -9.69 30.16
N ILE A 114 -6.36 -9.81 28.98
CA ILE A 114 -7.46 -10.73 28.76
C ILE A 114 -7.12 -11.78 27.68
N PRO A 115 -7.57 -13.04 27.83
CA PRO A 115 -7.22 -14.10 26.88
C PRO A 115 -7.66 -13.79 25.45
N ASP A 116 -8.91 -13.34 25.25
CA ASP A 116 -9.44 -12.98 23.94
C ASP A 116 -8.69 -11.78 23.32
N GLY A 117 -8.22 -10.86 24.18
CA GLY A 117 -7.40 -9.74 23.74
C GLY A 117 -6.04 -10.16 23.20
N LYS A 118 -5.38 -11.15 23.83
CA LYS A 118 -4.13 -11.72 23.30
C LYS A 118 -4.34 -12.38 21.96
N GLN A 119 -5.42 -13.14 21.80
CA GLN A 119 -5.77 -13.77 20.53
C GLN A 119 -6.03 -12.70 19.44
N TRP A 120 -6.70 -11.62 19.78
CA TRP A 120 -6.95 -10.51 18.86
C TRP A 120 -5.65 -9.81 18.47
N LEU A 121 -4.75 -9.55 19.43
CA LEU A 121 -3.44 -8.94 19.18
C LEU A 121 -2.56 -9.81 18.27
N GLU A 122 -2.60 -11.13 18.42
CA GLU A 122 -1.92 -12.05 17.50
C GLU A 122 -2.46 -11.94 16.06
N ALA A 123 -3.77 -11.77 15.89
CA ALA A 123 -4.36 -11.53 14.58
C ALA A 123 -3.96 -10.16 14.01
N PHE A 124 -3.95 -9.13 14.86
CA PHE A 124 -3.48 -7.78 14.49
C PHE A 124 -2.01 -7.81 14.04
N ASP A 125 -1.13 -8.47 14.77
CA ASP A 125 0.29 -8.57 14.43
C ASP A 125 0.53 -9.31 13.10
N LYS A 126 -0.29 -10.31 12.77
CA LYS A 126 -0.24 -11.01 11.48
C LYS A 126 -0.71 -10.11 10.32
N ALA A 127 -1.71 -9.27 10.56
CA ALA A 127 -2.23 -8.35 9.55
C ALA A 127 -1.27 -7.16 9.33
N LYS A 128 -0.53 -6.77 10.36
CA LYS A 128 0.36 -5.61 10.34
C LYS A 128 1.41 -5.66 9.24
N ASP A 129 2.08 -6.80 9.05
CA ASP A 129 3.05 -7.01 7.98
C ASP A 129 2.45 -7.97 6.92
N PRO A 130 2.28 -7.54 5.67
CA PRO A 130 2.72 -6.25 5.09
C PRO A 130 1.65 -5.15 5.07
N TRP A 131 0.40 -5.41 5.50
CA TRP A 131 -0.77 -4.64 5.10
C TRP A 131 -0.88 -3.25 5.75
N PHE A 132 -0.25 -3.04 6.92
CA PHE A 132 -0.27 -1.72 7.57
C PHE A 132 0.98 -0.87 7.29
N PHE A 133 1.79 -1.30 6.32
CA PHE A 133 2.86 -0.48 5.74
C PHE A 133 2.26 0.54 4.75
N VAL A 134 1.31 1.33 5.21
CA VAL A 134 0.58 2.34 4.43
C VAL A 134 0.97 3.72 4.94
N SER A 135 1.23 4.67 4.02
CA SER A 135 1.53 6.05 4.38
C SER A 135 0.38 6.69 5.18
N CYS A 136 0.74 7.50 6.19
CA CYS A 136 -0.22 8.24 7.01
C CYS A 136 -0.88 9.42 6.30
N GLY A 137 -0.31 9.90 5.20
CA GLY A 137 -0.76 11.13 4.56
C GLY A 137 -0.48 11.17 3.06
N SER A 138 0.21 12.20 2.61
CA SER A 138 0.47 12.47 1.19
C SER A 138 1.56 11.59 0.54
N GLY A 139 2.14 10.67 1.29
CA GLY A 139 3.24 9.80 0.83
C GLY A 139 4.64 10.37 1.06
N TRP A 140 4.76 11.45 1.82
CA TRP A 140 6.04 12.04 2.21
C TRP A 140 6.61 11.36 3.45
N PHE A 141 7.08 10.12 3.31
CA PHE A 141 7.54 9.24 4.37
C PHE A 141 8.67 9.79 5.26
N HIS A 142 9.41 10.79 4.80
CA HIS A 142 10.48 11.42 5.57
C HIS A 142 9.95 12.24 6.76
N TYR A 143 8.66 12.62 6.80
CA TYR A 143 8.05 13.28 7.95
C TYR A 143 6.65 12.75 8.32
N GLU A 144 5.94 12.05 7.45
CA GLU A 144 4.59 11.57 7.75
C GLU A 144 4.57 10.15 8.35
N GLY A 145 5.52 9.30 7.99
CA GLY A 145 5.56 7.91 8.44
C GLY A 145 4.46 7.04 7.83
N SER A 146 4.19 5.92 8.47
CA SER A 146 3.20 4.93 8.07
C SER A 146 2.34 4.49 9.25
N TRP A 147 1.27 3.72 8.99
CA TRP A 147 0.40 3.21 10.05
C TRP A 147 1.14 2.39 11.10
N ILE A 148 2.22 1.69 10.74
CA ILE A 148 3.04 0.95 11.73
C ILE A 148 3.84 1.87 12.66
N ASN A 149 4.06 3.13 12.27
CA ASN A 149 4.71 4.14 13.11
C ASN A 149 3.69 4.90 13.99
N ASN A 150 2.42 4.91 13.58
CA ASN A 150 1.33 5.55 14.30
C ASN A 150 0.10 4.64 14.35
N LEU A 151 0.06 3.74 15.32
CA LEU A 151 -1.01 2.77 15.48
C LEU A 151 -2.36 3.39 15.86
N ASP A 152 -2.42 4.64 16.29
CA ASP A 152 -3.68 5.31 16.56
C ASP A 152 -4.57 5.40 15.31
N ILE A 153 -3.96 5.43 14.12
CA ILE A 153 -4.69 5.47 12.85
C ILE A 153 -5.47 4.17 12.59
N PRO A 154 -4.82 2.98 12.47
CA PRO A 154 -5.56 1.74 12.26
C PRO A 154 -6.50 1.40 13.43
N TYR A 155 -6.12 1.69 14.68
CA TYR A 155 -7.02 1.53 15.83
C TYR A 155 -8.23 2.45 15.79
N GLY A 156 -8.10 3.66 15.23
CA GLY A 156 -9.22 4.58 14.99
C GLY A 156 -10.20 4.02 13.95
N TYR A 157 -9.72 3.46 12.86
CA TYR A 157 -10.56 2.76 11.87
C TYR A 157 -11.26 1.55 12.48
N ILE A 158 -10.54 0.71 13.24
CA ILE A 158 -11.11 -0.46 13.92
C ILE A 158 -12.22 -0.03 14.90
N LYS A 159 -12.00 1.02 15.69
CA LYS A 159 -13.04 1.59 16.57
C LYS A 159 -14.31 1.91 15.78
N SER A 160 -14.18 2.69 14.72
CA SER A 160 -15.32 3.07 13.86
C SER A 160 -16.01 1.86 13.24
N TYR A 161 -15.26 0.86 12.79
CA TYR A 161 -15.85 -0.33 12.19
C TYR A 161 -16.55 -1.23 13.21
N VAL A 162 -16.01 -1.37 14.43
CA VAL A 162 -16.69 -2.08 15.53
C VAL A 162 -18.01 -1.41 15.87
N GLU A 163 -18.04 -0.08 16.02
CA GLU A 163 -19.26 0.69 16.29
C GLU A 163 -20.31 0.50 15.18
N ARG A 164 -19.91 0.55 13.92
CA ARG A 164 -20.79 0.32 12.76
C ARG A 164 -21.34 -1.11 12.71
N LEU A 165 -20.52 -2.12 12.99
CA LEU A 165 -20.94 -3.52 13.03
C LEU A 165 -21.95 -3.76 14.14
N GLU A 166 -21.77 -3.19 15.34
CA GLU A 166 -22.72 -3.30 16.45
C GLU A 166 -24.06 -2.62 16.14
N ASN A 167 -24.05 -1.58 15.29
CA ASN A 167 -25.26 -0.93 14.78
C ASN A 167 -25.91 -1.70 13.61
N GLY A 168 -25.36 -2.84 13.19
CA GLY A 168 -25.91 -3.66 12.10
C GLY A 168 -25.57 -3.13 10.70
N GLU A 169 -24.58 -2.24 10.59
CA GLU A 169 -24.11 -1.71 9.31
C GLU A 169 -23.11 -2.65 8.64
N THR A 170 -23.04 -2.59 7.30
CA THR A 170 -21.98 -3.26 6.52
C THR A 170 -20.76 -2.36 6.47
N ILE A 171 -19.57 -2.99 6.57
CA ILE A 171 -18.28 -2.30 6.50
C ILE A 171 -17.45 -2.73 5.28
N GLU A 172 -17.91 -3.72 4.54
CA GLU A 172 -17.21 -4.20 3.36
C GLU A 172 -17.35 -3.25 2.18
N ARG A 173 -16.25 -3.14 1.43
CA ARG A 173 -16.26 -2.58 0.09
C ARG A 173 -16.68 -3.67 -0.89
N SER A 174 -17.74 -3.42 -1.66
CA SER A 174 -18.13 -4.32 -2.75
C SER A 174 -17.69 -3.75 -4.09
N LEU A 175 -17.01 -4.57 -4.88
CA LEU A 175 -16.68 -4.31 -6.28
C LEU A 175 -17.77 -4.83 -7.23
N ASP A 176 -18.72 -5.64 -6.74
CA ASP A 176 -19.70 -6.37 -7.54
C ASP A 176 -20.45 -5.46 -8.52
N LYS A 177 -20.84 -4.27 -8.06
CA LYS A 177 -21.55 -3.31 -8.93
C LYS A 177 -20.68 -2.80 -10.06
N VAL A 178 -19.41 -2.46 -9.75
CA VAL A 178 -18.46 -1.94 -10.76
C VAL A 178 -18.09 -3.04 -11.75
N GLU A 179 -17.88 -4.25 -11.28
CA GLU A 179 -17.57 -5.41 -12.10
C GLU A 179 -18.74 -5.79 -13.00
N LYS A 180 -19.96 -5.78 -12.47
CA LYS A 180 -21.16 -6.03 -13.25
C LYS A 180 -21.37 -4.95 -14.34
N GLU A 181 -21.24 -3.68 -13.99
CA GLU A 181 -21.36 -2.57 -14.98
C GLU A 181 -20.29 -2.68 -16.07
N ARG A 182 -19.06 -3.07 -15.72
CA ARG A 182 -18.00 -3.36 -16.68
C ARG A 182 -18.39 -4.48 -17.63
N ASP A 183 -18.77 -5.63 -17.07
CA ASP A 183 -19.05 -6.83 -17.87
C ASP A 183 -20.27 -6.62 -18.79
N GLU A 184 -21.29 -5.93 -18.32
CA GLU A 184 -22.45 -5.51 -19.12
C GLU A 184 -22.01 -4.58 -20.25
N THR A 185 -21.20 -3.55 -19.95
CA THR A 185 -20.70 -2.60 -20.96
C THR A 185 -19.86 -3.33 -22.02
N VAL A 186 -18.93 -4.18 -21.61
CA VAL A 186 -18.11 -4.97 -22.56
C VAL A 186 -18.99 -5.86 -23.44
N ALA A 187 -19.98 -6.55 -22.85
CA ALA A 187 -20.87 -7.43 -23.58
C ALA A 187 -21.75 -6.66 -24.62
N GLU A 188 -22.21 -5.45 -24.28
CA GLU A 188 -22.96 -4.59 -25.19
C GLU A 188 -22.12 -4.18 -26.40
N TYR A 189 -20.91 -3.65 -26.16
CA TYR A 189 -20.05 -3.25 -27.28
C TYR A 189 -19.59 -4.44 -28.12
N ARG A 190 -19.27 -5.58 -27.51
CA ARG A 190 -18.88 -6.80 -28.23
C ARG A 190 -19.95 -7.31 -29.20
N LYS A 191 -21.24 -7.15 -28.87
CA LYS A 191 -22.35 -7.51 -29.75
C LYS A 191 -22.44 -6.66 -31.01
N LEU A 192 -21.89 -5.47 -31.03
CA LEU A 192 -21.87 -4.56 -32.17
C LEU A 192 -20.78 -4.90 -33.20
N ILE A 193 -19.86 -5.81 -32.86
CA ILE A 193 -18.76 -6.20 -33.73
C ILE A 193 -19.23 -7.29 -34.67
N GLU A 194 -19.18 -7.01 -35.99
CA GLU A 194 -19.71 -7.91 -37.03
C GLU A 194 -18.65 -8.91 -37.51
N SER A 195 -17.40 -8.48 -37.70
CA SER A 195 -16.32 -9.34 -38.20
C SER A 195 -15.57 -10.09 -37.09
N ASP A 196 -15.09 -11.29 -37.40
CA ASP A 196 -14.27 -12.08 -36.47
C ASP A 196 -12.90 -11.45 -36.28
N GLU A 197 -12.33 -10.79 -37.29
CA GLU A 197 -11.06 -10.07 -37.21
C GLU A 197 -11.14 -8.91 -36.21
N ASP A 198 -12.19 -8.10 -36.28
CA ASP A 198 -12.42 -6.98 -35.38
C ASP A 198 -12.69 -7.47 -33.94
N ARG A 199 -13.37 -8.62 -33.80
CA ARG A 199 -13.63 -9.24 -32.50
C ARG A 199 -12.33 -9.72 -31.85
N GLU A 200 -11.45 -10.35 -32.62
CA GLU A 200 -10.13 -10.79 -32.14
C GLU A 200 -9.26 -9.59 -31.74
N ALA A 201 -9.28 -8.51 -32.55
CA ALA A 201 -8.57 -7.27 -32.23
C ALA A 201 -9.08 -6.62 -30.95
N PHE A 202 -10.40 -6.53 -30.76
CA PHE A 202 -11.01 -5.99 -29.54
C PHE A 202 -10.66 -6.84 -28.30
N ASP A 203 -10.85 -8.16 -28.39
CA ASP A 203 -10.60 -9.08 -27.29
C ASP A 203 -9.11 -9.12 -26.91
N GLY A 204 -8.21 -9.08 -27.87
CA GLY A 204 -6.77 -9.00 -27.65
C GLY A 204 -6.37 -7.72 -26.89
N ALA A 205 -6.85 -6.57 -27.36
CA ALA A 205 -6.58 -5.28 -26.69
C ALA A 205 -7.23 -5.21 -25.30
N TYR A 206 -8.47 -5.68 -25.16
CA TYR A 206 -9.18 -5.74 -23.89
C TYR A 206 -8.46 -6.63 -22.85
N ASN A 207 -8.08 -7.84 -23.23
CA ASN A 207 -7.36 -8.76 -22.34
C ASN A 207 -6.01 -8.18 -21.94
N THR A 208 -5.31 -7.51 -22.83
CA THR A 208 -4.03 -6.85 -22.56
C THR A 208 -4.20 -5.75 -21.52
N VAL A 209 -5.13 -4.81 -21.73
CA VAL A 209 -5.33 -3.71 -20.77
C VAL A 209 -5.82 -4.20 -19.43
N ARG A 210 -6.70 -5.20 -19.38
CA ARG A 210 -7.19 -5.78 -18.11
C ARG A 210 -6.09 -6.48 -17.31
N THR A 211 -5.18 -7.15 -17.99
CA THR A 211 -4.04 -7.81 -17.34
C THR A 211 -3.05 -6.79 -16.79
N ILE A 212 -2.68 -5.80 -17.60
CA ILE A 212 -1.65 -4.82 -17.22
C ILE A 212 -2.19 -3.85 -16.17
N TYR A 213 -3.44 -3.38 -16.28
CA TYR A 213 -4.06 -2.44 -15.34
C TYR A 213 -4.01 -2.94 -13.89
N ARG A 214 -4.25 -4.23 -13.67
CA ARG A 214 -4.14 -4.83 -12.33
C ARG A 214 -2.75 -4.68 -11.74
N TYR A 215 -1.69 -4.94 -12.51
CA TYR A 215 -0.32 -4.82 -12.03
C TYR A 215 0.08 -3.37 -11.73
N ALA A 216 -0.46 -2.42 -12.50
CA ALA A 216 -0.22 -1.01 -12.25
C ALA A 216 -0.77 -0.54 -10.92
N GLU A 217 -1.96 -0.97 -10.56
CA GLU A 217 -2.57 -0.63 -9.28
C GLU A 217 -1.91 -1.40 -8.13
N ASP A 218 -1.51 -2.67 -8.34
CA ASP A 218 -0.82 -3.46 -7.32
C ASP A 218 0.57 -2.88 -6.97
N HIS A 219 1.30 -2.32 -7.94
CA HIS A 219 2.63 -1.76 -7.64
C HIS A 219 2.57 -0.53 -6.72
N LEU A 220 1.46 0.22 -6.69
CA LEU A 220 1.28 1.33 -5.76
C LEU A 220 1.44 0.85 -4.31
N PHE A 221 0.79 -0.25 -3.94
CA PHE A 221 0.96 -0.81 -2.60
C PHE A 221 2.41 -1.27 -2.36
N TRP A 222 2.96 -2.10 -3.26
CA TRP A 222 4.24 -2.75 -3.02
C TRP A 222 5.44 -1.82 -3.15
N VAL A 223 5.39 -0.82 -4.04
CA VAL A 223 6.49 0.12 -4.25
C VAL A 223 6.29 1.40 -3.45
N GLU A 224 5.12 2.04 -3.55
CA GLU A 224 4.93 3.36 -2.95
C GLU A 224 4.59 3.32 -1.47
N HIS A 225 3.99 2.22 -0.96
CA HIS A 225 3.67 2.11 0.46
C HIS A 225 4.63 1.16 1.19
N TRP A 226 4.58 -0.12 0.89
CA TRP A 226 5.36 -1.14 1.61
C TRP A 226 6.87 -0.93 1.49
N PHE A 227 7.40 -0.82 0.26
CA PHE A 227 8.83 -0.63 0.05
C PHE A 227 9.32 0.70 0.64
N HIS A 228 8.62 1.81 0.39
CA HIS A 228 9.02 3.11 0.94
C HIS A 228 8.99 3.12 2.46
N THR A 229 7.98 2.54 3.11
CA THR A 229 7.95 2.43 4.58
C THR A 229 9.20 1.75 5.12
N ILE A 230 9.60 0.63 4.53
CA ILE A 230 10.80 -0.12 4.93
C ILE A 230 12.06 0.70 4.64
N TRP A 231 12.14 1.29 3.46
CA TRP A 231 13.31 2.06 3.03
C TRP A 231 13.56 3.27 3.93
N PHE A 232 12.55 4.07 4.21
CA PHE A 232 12.68 5.23 5.10
C PHE A 232 12.98 4.82 6.55
N ALA A 233 12.43 3.69 7.02
CA ALA A 233 12.81 3.14 8.32
C ALA A 233 14.31 2.77 8.36
N LYS A 234 14.85 2.20 7.27
CA LYS A 234 16.29 1.89 7.18
C LYS A 234 17.17 3.15 7.14
N ILE A 235 16.75 4.21 6.48
CA ILE A 235 17.47 5.50 6.53
C ILE A 235 17.48 6.06 7.96
N ARG A 236 16.38 5.95 8.71
CA ARG A 236 16.33 6.37 10.12
C ARG A 236 17.25 5.56 11.03
N GLU A 237 17.55 4.30 10.71
CA GLU A 237 18.57 3.52 11.43
C GLU A 237 19.96 4.18 11.31
N PHE A 238 20.32 4.70 10.11
CA PHE A 238 21.55 5.48 9.95
C PHE A 238 21.45 6.81 10.72
N GLY A 239 20.31 7.48 10.70
CA GLY A 239 20.08 8.67 11.53
C GLY A 239 20.32 8.38 13.01
N THR A 240 19.84 7.25 13.53
CA THR A 240 20.08 6.84 14.91
C THR A 240 21.57 6.65 15.18
N LEU A 241 22.33 6.04 14.27
CA LEU A 241 23.79 5.93 14.41
C LEU A 241 24.48 7.29 14.47
N LEU A 242 24.04 8.24 13.65
CA LEU A 242 24.59 9.61 13.68
C LEU A 242 24.26 10.35 14.99
N VAL A 243 23.07 10.15 15.55
CA VAL A 243 22.72 10.67 16.89
C VAL A 243 23.58 10.03 17.97
N ASP A 244 23.74 8.70 17.96
CA ASP A 244 24.55 7.96 18.95
C ASP A 244 26.03 8.42 18.93
N ASN A 245 26.53 8.97 17.81
CA ASN A 245 27.86 9.54 17.64
C ASN A 245 27.92 11.07 17.80
N GLY A 246 26.81 11.72 18.14
CA GLY A 246 26.75 13.16 18.42
C GLY A 246 26.85 14.06 17.18
N MET A 247 26.62 13.53 16.00
CA MET A 247 26.73 14.27 14.72
C MET A 247 25.46 15.03 14.36
N ILE A 248 24.29 14.50 14.75
CA ILE A 248 22.99 15.12 14.60
C ILE A 248 22.19 15.04 15.90
N ASN A 249 21.10 15.81 16.03
CA ASN A 249 20.31 15.84 17.26
C ASN A 249 19.21 14.76 17.28
N GLU A 250 18.54 14.54 16.15
CA GLU A 250 17.43 13.60 16.00
C GLU A 250 17.63 12.70 14.77
N PRO A 251 17.14 11.46 14.77
CA PRO A 251 17.33 10.55 13.64
C PRO A 251 16.82 11.12 12.31
N ASP A 252 15.74 11.90 12.35
CA ASP A 252 15.13 12.49 11.15
C ASP A 252 15.93 13.66 10.58
N ASP A 253 16.92 14.20 11.32
CA ASP A 253 17.86 15.20 10.77
C ASP A 253 18.67 14.65 9.60
N ILE A 254 18.77 13.31 9.44
CA ILE A 254 19.43 12.67 8.31
C ILE A 254 18.80 13.09 6.96
N PHE A 255 17.52 13.44 6.94
CA PHE A 255 16.82 13.86 5.73
C PHE A 255 17.16 15.31 5.31
N MET A 256 17.89 16.05 6.13
CA MET A 256 18.42 17.37 5.79
C MET A 256 19.72 17.31 4.98
N PHE A 257 20.36 16.13 4.95
CA PHE A 257 21.56 15.90 4.14
C PHE A 257 21.20 15.38 2.74
N ASN A 258 22.02 15.74 1.76
CA ASN A 258 21.95 15.07 0.48
C ASN A 258 22.69 13.71 0.52
N ARG A 259 22.41 12.86 -0.46
CA ARG A 259 22.95 11.49 -0.49
C ARG A 259 24.48 11.40 -0.59
N TYR A 260 25.17 12.48 -0.96
CA TYR A 260 26.63 12.51 -1.09
C TYR A 260 27.31 12.91 0.21
N GLU A 261 26.63 13.67 1.07
CA GLU A 261 27.13 14.09 2.38
C GLU A 261 27.09 12.93 3.39
N ILE A 262 26.10 12.04 3.30
CA ILE A 262 25.93 10.93 4.25
C ILE A 262 27.17 10.00 4.28
N PRO A 263 27.75 9.54 3.16
CA PRO A 263 28.98 8.73 3.18
C PRO A 263 30.16 9.45 3.83
N GLU A 264 30.29 10.78 3.63
CA GLU A 264 31.36 11.58 4.27
C GLU A 264 31.18 11.59 5.79
N ILE A 265 29.97 11.84 6.27
CA ILE A 265 29.66 11.84 7.72
C ILE A 265 29.86 10.45 8.34
N LEU A 266 29.58 9.37 7.63
CA LEU A 266 29.79 8.00 8.12
C LEU A 266 31.28 7.62 8.25
N THR A 267 32.22 8.44 7.76
CA THR A 267 33.67 8.21 7.89
C THR A 267 34.30 9.01 9.04
N GLU A 268 33.63 9.99 9.57
CA GLU A 268 34.09 10.81 10.70
C GLU A 268 33.80 10.15 12.05
#